data_f3c4dbdd35b2bbec19a4aa254eb83de0
#
_entry.id   f3c4dbdd35b2bbec19a4aa254eb83de0
#
_cell.length_a   1.000
_cell.length_b   1.000
_cell.length_c   1.000
_cell.angle_alpha   90.00
_cell.angle_beta   90.00
_cell.angle_gamma   90.00
#
_symmetry.space_group_name_H-M   'P 1'
#
loop_
_entity.id
_entity.type
_entity.pdbx_description
1 polymer ?
#
loop_
_entity_poly.entity_id
_entity_poly.type
_entity_poly.pdbx_seq_one_letter_code
_entity_poly.pdbx_strand_id
1 'polypeptide(L)'
;MSSLREAQKKLTRDMIVERALELFTEKGYAATTIDEIAAAAGTTRVTFYAYYPSRADLMRDFMARVNAVLDRADGPESGSTAADLVEVVHAGELSGILAWLESRAALWPVFRPYLDVLDEAAAVDREVRAMVEGWHEEVISDLVRGMELAGRFTEETRHIRGTLAFTSLDYVATLWTRRKFEPNREHALEILADNWYHLLCDEG
;
A
#
# COMPACT_ATOMS: atom_id res chain seq x y z
N MET A 1 -13.91 20.89 25.72
CA MET A 1 -14.49 19.55 26.03
C MET A 1 -14.61 18.67 24.77
N SER A 2 -14.59 19.23 23.57
CA SER A 2 -14.52 18.50 22.28
C SER A 2 -13.26 17.63 22.18
N SER A 3 -12.08 18.13 22.52
CA SER A 3 -10.79 17.48 22.31
C SER A 3 -10.59 16.14 23.07
N LEU A 4 -11.06 16.03 24.31
CA LEU A 4 -10.90 14.80 25.12
C LEU A 4 -11.77 13.65 24.57
N ARG A 5 -12.99 13.95 24.14
CA ARG A 5 -13.91 12.99 23.54
C ARG A 5 -13.41 12.50 22.18
N GLU A 6 -12.84 13.40 21.38
CA GLU A 6 -12.22 13.06 20.10
C GLU A 6 -10.95 12.21 20.29
N ALA A 7 -10.10 12.56 21.26
CA ALA A 7 -8.93 11.78 21.60
C ALA A 7 -9.30 10.36 22.05
N GLN A 8 -10.34 10.21 22.87
CA GLN A 8 -10.82 8.90 23.32
C GLN A 8 -11.44 8.09 22.18
N LYS A 9 -12.16 8.76 21.24
CA LYS A 9 -12.70 8.12 20.04
C LYS A 9 -11.57 7.61 19.15
N LYS A 10 -10.54 8.42 18.92
CA LYS A 10 -9.36 8.03 18.16
C LYS A 10 -8.65 6.83 18.81
N LEU A 11 -8.41 6.87 20.12
CA LEU A 11 -7.75 5.78 20.83
C LEU A 11 -8.52 4.45 20.67
N THR A 12 -9.84 4.46 20.82
CA THR A 12 -10.65 3.25 20.62
C THR A 12 -10.58 2.74 19.18
N ARG A 13 -10.61 3.65 18.20
CA ARG A 13 -10.46 3.30 16.78
C ARG A 13 -9.10 2.64 16.51
N ASP A 14 -8.03 3.23 17.03
CA ASP A 14 -6.68 2.70 16.89
C ASP A 14 -6.56 1.32 17.53
N MET A 15 -7.11 1.11 18.73
CA MET A 15 -7.14 -0.21 19.38
C MET A 15 -7.88 -1.25 18.54
N ILE A 16 -9.03 -0.91 17.95
CA ILE A 16 -9.79 -1.84 17.10
C ILE A 16 -8.92 -2.25 15.88
N VAL A 17 -8.27 -1.28 15.24
CA VAL A 17 -7.42 -1.54 14.06
C VAL A 17 -6.22 -2.42 14.41
N GLU A 18 -5.51 -2.12 15.50
CA GLU A 18 -4.34 -2.92 15.95
C GLU A 18 -4.73 -4.37 16.25
N ARG A 19 -5.82 -4.57 17.02
CA ARG A 19 -6.29 -5.91 17.35
C ARG A 19 -6.85 -6.67 16.15
N ALA A 20 -7.49 -5.96 15.23
CA ALA A 20 -7.94 -6.57 13.97
C ALA A 20 -6.75 -7.03 13.12
N LEU A 21 -5.72 -6.19 12.97
CA LEU A 21 -4.50 -6.56 12.23
C LEU A 21 -3.83 -7.80 12.84
N GLU A 22 -3.66 -7.84 14.16
CA GLU A 22 -3.09 -9.00 14.87
C GLU A 22 -3.89 -10.28 14.57
N LEU A 23 -5.22 -10.24 14.74
CA LEU A 23 -6.10 -11.38 14.54
C LEU A 23 -6.14 -11.84 13.08
N PHE A 24 -6.20 -10.90 12.13
CA PHE A 24 -6.15 -11.22 10.70
C PHE A 24 -4.81 -11.85 10.30
N THR A 25 -3.71 -11.32 10.83
CA THR A 25 -2.36 -11.89 10.57
C THR A 25 -2.21 -13.29 11.15
N GLU A 26 -2.79 -13.55 12.34
CA GLU A 26 -2.67 -14.84 13.03
C GLU A 26 -3.60 -15.92 12.46
N LYS A 27 -4.88 -15.56 12.21
CA LYS A 27 -5.94 -16.52 11.87
C LYS A 27 -6.41 -16.44 10.42
N GLY A 28 -6.05 -15.37 9.71
CA GLY A 28 -6.56 -15.03 8.39
C GLY A 28 -7.85 -14.20 8.44
N TYR A 29 -8.08 -13.45 7.36
CA TYR A 29 -9.27 -12.58 7.24
C TYR A 29 -10.59 -13.34 7.35
N ALA A 30 -10.72 -14.46 6.63
CA ALA A 30 -11.98 -15.21 6.58
C ALA A 30 -12.35 -15.88 7.91
N ALA A 31 -11.36 -16.31 8.69
CA ALA A 31 -11.58 -17.03 9.96
C ALA A 31 -11.81 -16.09 11.16
N THR A 32 -11.47 -14.80 11.05
CA THR A 32 -11.62 -13.82 12.14
C THR A 32 -13.03 -13.24 12.15
N THR A 33 -13.66 -13.19 13.33
CA THR A 33 -15.00 -12.62 13.54
C THR A 33 -14.95 -11.23 14.15
N ILE A 34 -16.00 -10.43 13.95
CA ILE A 34 -16.15 -9.12 14.57
C ILE A 34 -16.22 -9.22 16.10
N ASP A 35 -16.81 -10.29 16.62
CA ASP A 35 -16.89 -10.52 18.07
C ASP A 35 -15.51 -10.74 18.70
N GLU A 36 -14.61 -11.46 18.02
CA GLU A 36 -13.22 -11.64 18.43
C GLU A 36 -12.46 -10.31 18.41
N ILE A 37 -12.61 -9.52 17.34
CA ILE A 37 -11.96 -8.20 17.23
C ILE A 37 -12.45 -7.26 18.35
N ALA A 38 -13.76 -7.19 18.57
CA ALA A 38 -14.33 -6.35 19.60
C ALA A 38 -13.86 -6.77 21.00
N ALA A 39 -13.86 -8.06 21.28
CA ALA A 39 -13.38 -8.60 22.57
C ALA A 39 -11.87 -8.32 22.77
N ALA A 40 -11.04 -8.53 21.77
CA ALA A 40 -9.61 -8.25 21.82
C ALA A 40 -9.31 -6.75 22.02
N ALA A 41 -10.13 -5.86 21.42
CA ALA A 41 -10.04 -4.43 21.59
C ALA A 41 -10.65 -3.91 22.93
N GLY A 42 -11.11 -4.82 23.83
CA GLY A 42 -11.72 -4.43 25.09
C GLY A 42 -13.06 -3.69 24.93
N THR A 43 -13.79 -3.96 23.83
CA THR A 43 -15.04 -3.30 23.52
C THR A 43 -16.16 -4.31 23.18
N THR A 44 -17.30 -3.85 22.71
CA THR A 44 -18.44 -4.68 22.34
C THR A 44 -18.68 -4.66 20.83
N ARG A 45 -19.37 -5.68 20.31
CA ARG A 45 -19.81 -5.72 18.91
C ARG A 45 -20.63 -4.46 18.53
N VAL A 46 -21.47 -3.95 19.44
CA VAL A 46 -22.25 -2.72 19.22
C VAL A 46 -21.32 -1.52 19.08
N THR A 47 -20.31 -1.43 19.93
CA THR A 47 -19.29 -0.37 19.85
C THR A 47 -18.47 -0.50 18.57
N PHE A 48 -18.06 -1.71 18.17
CA PHE A 48 -17.37 -1.91 16.90
C PHE A 48 -18.17 -1.33 15.72
N TYR A 49 -19.45 -1.68 15.59
CA TYR A 49 -20.31 -1.17 14.50
C TYR A 49 -20.60 0.33 14.58
N ALA A 50 -20.41 0.96 15.73
CA ALA A 50 -20.47 2.43 15.85
C ALA A 50 -19.24 3.12 15.22
N TYR A 51 -18.09 2.41 15.09
CA TYR A 51 -16.88 2.90 14.44
C TYR A 51 -16.77 2.44 12.98
N TYR A 52 -17.14 1.20 12.71
CA TYR A 52 -17.03 0.54 11.40
C TYR A 52 -18.35 -0.16 11.07
N PRO A 53 -19.24 0.51 10.28
CA PRO A 53 -20.54 -0.06 9.89
C PRO A 53 -20.43 -1.43 9.19
N SER A 54 -19.30 -1.70 8.54
CA SER A 54 -18.99 -2.97 7.89
C SER A 54 -17.53 -3.39 8.09
N ARG A 55 -17.19 -4.62 7.72
CA ARG A 55 -15.78 -5.04 7.62
C ARG A 55 -15.03 -4.29 6.53
N ALA A 56 -15.69 -3.94 5.45
CA ALA A 56 -15.11 -3.15 4.37
C ALA A 56 -14.70 -1.74 4.85
N ASP A 57 -15.46 -1.13 5.79
CA ASP A 57 -15.09 0.15 6.40
C ASP A 57 -13.80 0.04 7.24
N LEU A 58 -13.60 -1.09 7.93
CA LEU A 58 -12.32 -1.37 8.60
C LEU A 58 -11.19 -1.54 7.59
N MET A 59 -11.43 -2.19 6.45
CA MET A 59 -10.41 -2.32 5.38
C MET A 59 -10.07 -0.97 4.74
N ARG A 60 -11.04 -0.06 4.63
CA ARG A 60 -10.75 1.33 4.22
C ARG A 60 -9.81 2.05 5.19
N ASP A 61 -9.97 1.81 6.50
CA ASP A 61 -9.03 2.36 7.48
C ASP A 61 -7.63 1.74 7.36
N PHE A 62 -7.54 0.46 7.04
CA PHE A 62 -6.25 -0.19 6.73
C PHE A 62 -5.58 0.48 5.52
N MET A 63 -6.31 0.70 4.43
CA MET A 63 -5.78 1.40 3.25
C MET A 63 -5.37 2.84 3.57
N ALA A 64 -6.17 3.57 4.36
CA ALA A 64 -5.82 4.91 4.80
C ALA A 64 -4.51 4.94 5.63
N ARG A 65 -4.24 3.90 6.43
CA ARG A 65 -2.97 3.77 7.16
C ARG A 65 -1.79 3.47 6.23
N VAL A 66 -1.98 2.64 5.22
CA VAL A 66 -0.98 2.42 4.16
C VAL A 66 -0.63 3.76 3.49
N ASN A 67 -1.64 4.52 3.06
CA ASN A 67 -1.45 5.82 2.42
C ASN A 67 -0.74 6.81 3.34
N ALA A 68 -1.11 6.86 4.62
CA ALA A 68 -0.47 7.74 5.60
C ALA A 68 1.02 7.40 5.82
N VAL A 69 1.40 6.11 5.84
CA VAL A 69 2.81 5.69 5.94
C VAL A 69 3.59 6.05 4.68
N LEU A 70 2.95 5.97 3.53
CA LEU A 70 3.56 6.27 2.22
C LEU A 70 3.52 7.76 1.86
N ASP A 71 2.94 8.61 2.72
CA ASP A 71 2.70 10.05 2.47
C ASP A 71 1.95 10.30 1.15
N ARG A 72 0.96 9.44 0.87
CA ARG A 72 0.13 9.56 -0.32
C ARG A 72 -1.07 10.47 -0.06
N ALA A 73 -1.38 11.35 -1.00
CA ALA A 73 -2.56 12.20 -0.93
C ALA A 73 -3.85 11.37 -1.04
N ASP A 74 -4.88 11.75 -0.27
CA ASP A 74 -6.20 11.13 -0.34
C ASP A 74 -6.95 11.60 -1.60
N GLY A 75 -7.07 10.70 -2.58
CA GLY A 75 -7.99 10.83 -3.71
C GLY A 75 -7.44 11.51 -4.97
N PRO A 76 -8.15 11.38 -6.10
CA PRO A 76 -7.70 11.75 -7.43
C PRO A 76 -7.74 13.26 -7.73
N GLU A 77 -8.18 14.11 -6.82
CA GLU A 77 -8.32 15.55 -7.05
C GLU A 77 -6.99 16.30 -7.22
N SER A 78 -5.89 15.73 -6.77
CA SER A 78 -4.53 16.30 -6.90
C SER A 78 -3.80 15.89 -8.18
N GLY A 79 -4.32 14.96 -8.96
CA GLY A 79 -3.71 14.48 -10.22
C GLY A 79 -2.52 13.56 -10.04
N SER A 80 -2.04 13.33 -8.82
CA SER A 80 -1.05 12.31 -8.46
C SER A 80 -1.18 11.99 -6.97
N THR A 81 -1.17 10.71 -6.65
CA THR A 81 -1.22 10.23 -5.26
C THR A 81 0.18 10.06 -4.64
N ALA A 82 1.23 9.99 -5.46
CA ALA A 82 2.63 9.88 -5.06
C ALA A 82 3.52 10.76 -5.94
N ALA A 83 3.56 12.06 -5.64
CA ALA A 83 4.30 13.05 -6.43
C ALA A 83 5.80 12.74 -6.53
N ASP A 84 6.41 12.19 -5.48
CA ASP A 84 7.80 11.78 -5.46
C ASP A 84 8.08 10.60 -6.42
N LEU A 85 7.14 9.67 -6.60
CA LEU A 85 7.24 8.60 -7.58
C LEU A 85 7.21 9.14 -9.02
N VAL A 86 6.28 10.05 -9.28
CA VAL A 86 6.19 10.73 -10.59
C VAL A 86 7.49 11.45 -10.92
N GLU A 87 8.06 12.18 -9.96
CA GLU A 87 9.30 12.94 -10.13
C GLU A 87 10.50 12.03 -10.42
N VAL A 88 10.65 10.93 -9.67
CA VAL A 88 11.73 9.95 -9.87
C VAL A 88 11.66 9.31 -11.26
N VAL A 89 10.46 8.91 -11.71
CA VAL A 89 10.27 8.36 -13.05
C VAL A 89 10.51 9.42 -14.13
N HIS A 90 10.03 10.65 -13.91
CA HIS A 90 10.27 11.75 -14.85
C HIS A 90 11.76 12.06 -14.99
N ALA A 91 12.51 12.15 -13.89
CA ALA A 91 13.97 12.37 -13.93
C ALA A 91 14.71 11.24 -14.68
N GLY A 92 14.31 9.98 -14.45
CA GLY A 92 14.83 8.82 -15.16
C GLY A 92 16.30 8.51 -14.87
N GLU A 93 16.77 8.81 -13.67
CA GLU A 93 18.12 8.53 -13.23
C GLU A 93 18.15 7.24 -12.40
N LEU A 94 19.00 6.28 -12.76
CA LEU A 94 19.13 5.00 -12.05
C LEU A 94 19.42 5.19 -10.55
N SER A 95 20.30 6.13 -10.22
CA SER A 95 20.62 6.46 -8.83
C SER A 95 19.43 7.02 -8.06
N GLY A 96 18.58 7.82 -8.71
CA GLY A 96 17.35 8.35 -8.13
C GLY A 96 16.32 7.26 -7.88
N ILE A 97 16.16 6.33 -8.83
CA ILE A 97 15.28 5.16 -8.69
C ILE A 97 15.74 4.29 -7.51
N LEU A 98 17.03 3.98 -7.42
CA LEU A 98 17.58 3.18 -6.33
C LEU A 98 17.33 3.85 -4.97
N ALA A 99 17.65 5.14 -4.84
CA ALA A 99 17.43 5.88 -3.60
C ALA A 99 15.95 5.92 -3.19
N TRP A 100 15.03 6.06 -4.15
CA TRP A 100 13.59 6.00 -3.90
C TRP A 100 13.19 4.61 -3.40
N LEU A 101 13.64 3.53 -4.06
CA LEU A 101 13.35 2.15 -3.66
C LEU A 101 13.88 1.84 -2.26
N GLU A 102 15.10 2.26 -1.92
CA GLU A 102 15.68 2.12 -0.59
C GLU A 102 14.82 2.82 0.47
N SER A 103 14.38 4.05 0.20
CA SER A 103 13.51 4.80 1.09
C SER A 103 12.18 4.09 1.34
N ARG A 104 11.59 3.48 0.32
CA ARG A 104 10.34 2.72 0.42
C ARG A 104 10.53 1.37 1.10
N ALA A 105 11.65 0.68 0.82
CA ALA A 105 11.98 -0.59 1.47
C ALA A 105 12.10 -0.48 2.99
N ALA A 106 12.53 0.66 3.51
CA ALA A 106 12.55 0.95 4.94
C ALA A 106 11.13 0.98 5.56
N LEU A 107 10.11 1.31 4.79
CA LEU A 107 8.71 1.41 5.23
C LEU A 107 7.93 0.09 5.07
N TRP A 108 8.39 -0.84 4.21
CA TRP A 108 7.68 -2.11 3.95
C TRP A 108 7.31 -2.88 5.22
N PRO A 109 8.17 -3.03 6.23
CA PRO A 109 7.79 -3.73 7.45
C PRO A 109 6.62 -3.08 8.22
N VAL A 110 6.39 -1.78 8.00
CA VAL A 110 5.35 -1.01 8.69
C VAL A 110 3.99 -1.18 8.01
N PHE A 111 3.93 -1.04 6.69
CA PHE A 111 2.65 -1.04 5.98
C PHE A 111 2.29 -2.37 5.31
N ARG A 112 3.26 -3.22 4.98
CA ARG A 112 3.00 -4.51 4.30
C ARG A 112 2.03 -5.42 5.06
N PRO A 113 2.05 -5.51 6.39
CA PRO A 113 1.07 -6.29 7.13
C PRO A 113 -0.39 -5.88 6.85
N TYR A 114 -0.64 -4.59 6.62
CA TYR A 114 -1.96 -4.10 6.22
C TYR A 114 -2.33 -4.53 4.80
N LEU A 115 -1.39 -4.42 3.85
CA LEU A 115 -1.61 -4.86 2.47
C LEU A 115 -1.84 -6.36 2.39
N ASP A 116 -1.09 -7.18 3.11
CA ASP A 116 -1.27 -8.63 3.12
C ASP A 116 -2.69 -9.02 3.56
N VAL A 117 -3.25 -8.33 4.57
CA VAL A 117 -4.65 -8.53 5.00
C VAL A 117 -5.64 -8.01 3.96
N LEU A 118 -5.36 -6.87 3.32
CA LEU A 118 -6.20 -6.31 2.25
C LEU A 118 -6.25 -7.25 1.04
N ASP A 119 -5.12 -7.84 0.64
CA ASP A 119 -5.04 -8.82 -0.45
C ASP A 119 -5.85 -10.09 -0.14
N GLU A 120 -5.74 -10.60 1.09
CA GLU A 120 -6.54 -11.75 1.56
C GLU A 120 -8.04 -11.42 1.57
N ALA A 121 -8.40 -10.24 2.06
CA ALA A 121 -9.78 -9.76 2.07
C ALA A 121 -10.35 -9.61 0.65
N ALA A 122 -9.56 -9.06 -0.28
CA ALA A 122 -9.92 -8.88 -1.68
C ALA A 122 -10.23 -10.22 -2.39
N ALA A 123 -9.63 -11.31 -1.95
CA ALA A 123 -9.91 -12.63 -2.51
C ALA A 123 -11.37 -13.09 -2.26
N VAL A 124 -12.00 -12.63 -1.18
CA VAL A 124 -13.34 -13.09 -0.74
C VAL A 124 -14.40 -11.99 -0.65
N ASP A 125 -13.98 -10.71 -0.65
CA ASP A 125 -14.86 -9.54 -0.55
C ASP A 125 -14.73 -8.67 -1.80
N ARG A 126 -15.84 -8.53 -2.54
CA ARG A 126 -15.86 -7.78 -3.82
C ARG A 126 -15.60 -6.28 -3.63
N GLU A 127 -16.08 -5.71 -2.52
CA GLU A 127 -15.91 -4.28 -2.24
C GLU A 127 -14.44 -3.97 -1.92
N VAL A 128 -13.81 -4.82 -1.10
CA VAL A 128 -12.38 -4.72 -0.79
C VAL A 128 -11.53 -4.94 -2.03
N ARG A 129 -11.90 -5.90 -2.87
CA ARG A 129 -11.21 -6.13 -4.15
C ARG A 129 -11.19 -4.89 -5.02
N ALA A 130 -12.35 -4.26 -5.24
CA ALA A 130 -12.43 -3.05 -6.05
C ALA A 130 -11.57 -1.90 -5.47
N MET A 131 -11.48 -1.80 -4.15
CA MET A 131 -10.64 -0.81 -3.48
C MET A 131 -9.15 -1.09 -3.69
N VAL A 132 -8.72 -2.34 -3.55
CA VAL A 132 -7.31 -2.74 -3.76
C VAL A 132 -6.90 -2.58 -5.22
N GLU A 133 -7.74 -3.03 -6.17
CA GLU A 133 -7.52 -2.84 -7.61
C GLU A 133 -7.42 -1.36 -7.97
N GLY A 134 -8.29 -0.51 -7.40
CA GLY A 134 -8.25 0.93 -7.59
C GLY A 134 -6.95 1.55 -7.07
N TRP A 135 -6.49 1.13 -5.88
CA TRP A 135 -5.23 1.60 -5.31
C TRP A 135 -4.00 1.19 -6.15
N HIS A 136 -3.99 -0.04 -6.70
CA HIS A 136 -2.94 -0.48 -7.63
C HIS A 136 -2.92 0.38 -8.89
N GLU A 137 -4.10 0.65 -9.46
CA GLU A 137 -4.23 1.48 -10.67
C GLU A 137 -3.76 2.91 -10.44
N GLU A 138 -3.98 3.49 -9.25
CA GLU A 138 -3.44 4.80 -8.89
C GLU A 138 -1.91 4.81 -8.91
N VAL A 139 -1.24 3.79 -8.35
CA VAL A 139 0.23 3.67 -8.38
C VAL A 139 0.75 3.52 -9.81
N ILE A 140 0.09 2.68 -10.61
CA ILE A 140 0.44 2.48 -12.03
C ILE A 140 0.27 3.80 -12.81
N SER A 141 -0.79 4.56 -12.54
CA SER A 141 -1.03 5.86 -13.15
C SER A 141 0.06 6.89 -12.80
N ASP A 142 0.60 6.87 -11.59
CA ASP A 142 1.74 7.72 -11.20
C ASP A 142 3.01 7.36 -12.00
N LEU A 143 3.27 6.07 -12.21
CA LEU A 143 4.37 5.61 -13.07
C LEU A 143 4.18 6.05 -14.53
N VAL A 144 2.98 5.88 -15.07
CA VAL A 144 2.59 6.35 -16.42
C VAL A 144 2.80 7.84 -16.54
N ARG A 145 2.35 8.61 -15.55
CA ARG A 145 2.48 10.06 -15.53
C ARG A 145 3.93 10.53 -15.57
N GLY A 146 4.84 9.86 -14.86
CA GLY A 146 6.27 10.15 -14.91
C GLY A 146 6.85 9.92 -16.31
N MET A 147 6.49 8.82 -16.98
CA MET A 147 6.89 8.54 -18.38
C MET A 147 6.31 9.56 -19.36
N GLU A 148 5.06 9.97 -19.18
CA GLU A 148 4.41 11.01 -20.01
C GLU A 148 5.13 12.36 -19.94
N LEU A 149 5.40 12.83 -18.72
CA LEU A 149 6.10 14.09 -18.50
C LEU A 149 7.49 14.10 -19.11
N ALA A 150 8.16 12.93 -19.13
CA ALA A 150 9.46 12.75 -19.77
C ALA A 150 9.38 12.58 -21.28
N GLY A 151 8.17 12.44 -21.86
CA GLY A 151 8.00 12.17 -23.29
C GLY A 151 8.47 10.79 -23.74
N ARG A 152 8.60 9.83 -22.80
CA ARG A 152 9.12 8.48 -23.09
C ARG A 152 8.00 7.53 -23.48
N PHE A 153 8.31 6.62 -24.37
CA PHE A 153 7.46 5.53 -24.84
C PHE A 153 6.13 5.99 -25.46
N THR A 154 5.45 5.09 -26.14
CA THR A 154 4.13 5.35 -26.71
C THR A 154 3.04 5.17 -25.66
N GLU A 155 1.92 5.87 -25.80
CA GLU A 155 0.74 5.76 -24.91
C GLU A 155 0.32 4.29 -24.69
N GLU A 156 0.32 3.49 -25.78
CA GLU A 156 -0.07 2.07 -25.76
C GLU A 156 0.82 1.20 -24.86
N THR A 157 2.10 1.57 -24.69
CA THR A 157 3.08 0.75 -23.95
C THR A 157 3.29 1.22 -22.51
N ARG A 158 3.01 2.49 -22.19
CA ARG A 158 3.25 3.07 -20.85
C ARG A 158 2.54 2.31 -19.75
N HIS A 159 1.25 2.00 -19.94
CA HIS A 159 0.47 1.29 -18.92
C HIS A 159 1.04 -0.12 -18.66
N ILE A 160 1.40 -0.86 -19.72
CA ILE A 160 2.00 -2.19 -19.58
C ILE A 160 3.33 -2.11 -18.81
N ARG A 161 4.17 -1.12 -19.14
CA ARG A 161 5.46 -0.88 -18.46
C ARG A 161 5.28 -0.53 -16.99
N GLY A 162 4.34 0.37 -16.68
CA GLY A 162 3.97 0.72 -15.31
C GLY A 162 3.45 -0.48 -14.52
N THR A 163 2.59 -1.30 -15.13
CA THR A 163 2.09 -2.54 -14.51
C THR A 163 3.20 -3.53 -14.18
N LEU A 164 4.14 -3.75 -15.11
CA LEU A 164 5.29 -4.64 -14.89
C LEU A 164 6.22 -4.12 -13.79
N ALA A 165 6.49 -2.81 -13.78
CA ALA A 165 7.30 -2.18 -12.75
C ALA A 165 6.64 -2.31 -11.37
N PHE A 166 5.35 -1.94 -11.25
CA PHE A 166 4.59 -2.07 -10.00
C PHE A 166 4.53 -3.52 -9.51
N THR A 167 4.23 -4.48 -10.39
CA THR A 167 4.15 -5.90 -10.02
C THR A 167 5.48 -6.42 -9.49
N SER A 168 6.60 -6.01 -10.11
CA SER A 168 7.93 -6.39 -9.63
C SER A 168 8.22 -5.82 -8.25
N LEU A 169 7.87 -4.55 -7.99
CA LEU A 169 8.01 -3.90 -6.69
C LEU A 169 7.18 -4.61 -5.61
N ASP A 170 5.88 -4.83 -5.88
CA ASP A 170 4.95 -5.43 -4.93
C ASP A 170 5.39 -6.84 -4.52
N TYR A 171 5.83 -7.64 -5.50
CA TYR A 171 6.34 -8.98 -5.23
C TYR A 171 7.67 -8.96 -4.46
N VAL A 172 8.60 -8.06 -4.81
CA VAL A 172 9.85 -7.88 -4.06
C VAL A 172 9.57 -7.45 -2.62
N ALA A 173 8.64 -6.50 -2.40
CA ALA A 173 8.24 -6.08 -1.06
C ALA A 173 7.66 -7.23 -0.22
N THR A 174 6.85 -8.10 -0.84
CA THR A 174 6.33 -9.31 -0.20
C THR A 174 7.45 -10.27 0.23
N LEU A 175 8.40 -10.54 -0.66
CA LEU A 175 9.54 -11.42 -0.35
C LEU A 175 10.48 -10.80 0.69
N TRP A 176 10.62 -9.48 0.68
CA TRP A 176 11.43 -8.73 1.63
C TRP A 176 10.94 -8.89 3.06
N THR A 177 9.67 -8.69 3.31
CA THR A 177 9.09 -8.86 4.64
C THR A 177 9.15 -10.30 5.13
N ARG A 178 9.13 -11.26 4.21
CA ARG A 178 9.35 -12.70 4.49
C ARG A 178 10.83 -13.09 4.60
N ARG A 179 11.75 -12.11 4.59
CA ARG A 179 13.21 -12.30 4.71
C ARG A 179 13.81 -13.24 3.64
N LYS A 180 13.22 -13.29 2.44
CA LYS A 180 13.68 -14.20 1.37
C LYS A 180 14.96 -13.72 0.67
N PHE A 181 15.32 -12.44 0.82
CA PHE A 181 16.52 -11.85 0.23
C PHE A 181 17.71 -11.75 1.19
N GLU A 182 17.61 -12.28 2.41
CA GLU A 182 18.76 -12.24 3.31
C GLU A 182 19.81 -13.30 2.91
N PRO A 183 21.12 -12.94 2.94
CA PRO A 183 21.69 -11.64 3.34
C PRO A 183 21.79 -10.59 2.21
N ASN A 184 21.28 -10.84 1.01
CA ASN A 184 21.54 -10.07 -0.22
C ASN A 184 20.50 -8.96 -0.49
N ARG A 185 20.03 -8.29 0.55
CA ARG A 185 18.97 -7.25 0.41
C ARG A 185 19.36 -6.09 -0.50
N GLU A 186 20.60 -5.59 -0.36
CA GLU A 186 21.11 -4.49 -1.18
C GLU A 186 21.09 -4.85 -2.67
N HIS A 187 21.62 -6.03 -3.03
CA HIS A 187 21.59 -6.52 -4.40
C HIS A 187 20.16 -6.68 -4.95
N ALA A 188 19.19 -7.05 -4.13
CA ALA A 188 17.80 -7.17 -4.57
C ALA A 188 17.22 -5.80 -4.98
N LEU A 189 17.56 -4.72 -4.27
CA LEU A 189 17.15 -3.36 -4.60
C LEU A 189 17.89 -2.82 -5.82
N GLU A 190 19.20 -3.09 -5.95
CA GLU A 190 19.98 -2.73 -7.13
C GLU A 190 19.40 -3.38 -8.41
N ILE A 191 19.11 -4.69 -8.37
CA ILE A 191 18.50 -5.42 -9.50
C ILE A 191 17.10 -4.88 -9.81
N LEU A 192 16.31 -4.55 -8.78
CA LEU A 192 14.99 -3.96 -8.99
C LEU A 192 15.08 -2.56 -9.60
N ALA A 193 16.05 -1.75 -9.17
CA ALA A 193 16.29 -0.42 -9.73
C ALA A 193 16.70 -0.50 -11.20
N ASP A 194 17.57 -1.43 -11.55
CA ASP A 194 18.00 -1.69 -12.91
C ASP A 194 16.82 -2.13 -13.80
N ASN A 195 15.99 -3.05 -13.30
CA ASN A 195 14.76 -3.47 -13.97
C ASN A 195 13.79 -2.28 -14.19
N TRP A 196 13.60 -1.44 -13.19
CA TRP A 196 12.76 -0.24 -13.30
C TRP A 196 13.33 0.76 -14.30
N TYR A 197 14.65 0.97 -14.31
CA TYR A 197 15.30 1.85 -15.26
C TYR A 197 15.00 1.42 -16.70
N HIS A 198 15.18 0.13 -17.03
CA HIS A 198 14.86 -0.39 -18.36
C HIS A 198 13.37 -0.37 -18.70
N LEU A 199 12.49 -0.57 -17.73
CA LEU A 199 11.04 -0.50 -17.96
C LEU A 199 10.53 0.93 -18.16
N LEU A 200 11.04 1.90 -17.41
CA LEU A 200 10.43 3.22 -17.25
C LEU A 200 11.24 4.36 -17.88
N CYS A 201 12.53 4.15 -18.17
CA CYS A 201 13.43 5.24 -18.52
C CYS A 201 14.27 4.99 -19.78
N ASP A 202 14.63 3.76 -20.10
CA ASP A 202 15.49 3.42 -21.22
C ASP A 202 14.66 3.08 -22.47
N GLU A 203 14.85 3.82 -23.55
CA GLU A 203 14.15 3.59 -24.83
C GLU A 203 14.96 2.68 -25.80
N GLY A 204 16.15 2.22 -25.40
CA GLY A 204 17.04 1.34 -26.19
C GLY A 204 18.02 2.09 -27.07
#